data_79d230be1dbfd02fdd9a82890c1a0bda
#
_entry.id   79d230be1dbfd02fdd9a82890c1a0bda
#
_cell.length_a   1.000
_cell.length_b   1.000
_cell.length_c   1.000
_cell.angle_alpha   90.00
_cell.angle_beta   90.00
_cell.angle_gamma   90.00
#
_symmetry.space_group_name_H-M   'P 1'
#
loop_
_entity.id
_entity.type
_entity.pdbx_description
1 polymer ?
#
loop_
_entity_poly.entity_id
_entity_poly.type
_entity_poly.pdbx_seq_one_letter_code
_entity_poly.pdbx_strand_id
1 'polypeptide(L)'
;SKDRVWIARRIDIARHWAQHHPYEAPALIPSEMDRTEFVGHFGSIFEHSPWIAERAFDGELGPANDTATGLHFALRTQFRAATDDERMGVIAAHPDLAGKLAQAKRLTDASAAEQASAGLDALTDHERGRFEELNAAYMAKFGFPFIIAVRDNSKQTILEAMHTRLGNDRASEIRTACGQIERIALLRLRALLPEL
;
A
#
# COMPACT_ATOMS: atom_id res chain seq x y z
N SER A 1 20.65 -24.35 -47.43
CA SER A 1 19.72 -23.24 -47.26
C SER A 1 20.20 -22.30 -46.16
N LYS A 2 20.82 -21.19 -46.53
CA LYS A 2 21.35 -20.17 -45.57
C LYS A 2 20.23 -19.26 -45.01
N ASP A 3 19.00 -19.44 -45.44
CA ASP A 3 17.89 -18.51 -45.18
C ASP A 3 17.13 -18.76 -43.88
N ARG A 4 17.64 -19.62 -42.98
CA ARG A 4 17.00 -19.93 -41.69
C ARG A 4 17.95 -19.77 -40.50
N VAL A 5 19.08 -19.10 -40.66
CA VAL A 5 20.01 -18.86 -39.56
C VAL A 5 19.79 -17.43 -39.05
N TRP A 6 19.27 -17.30 -37.83
CA TRP A 6 19.18 -16.03 -37.16
C TRP A 6 20.53 -15.70 -36.49
N ILE A 7 21.23 -14.70 -37.05
CA ILE A 7 22.48 -14.18 -36.48
C ILE A 7 22.10 -12.93 -35.65
N ALA A 8 21.91 -13.11 -34.35
CA ALA A 8 21.47 -12.06 -33.49
C ALA A 8 22.58 -11.56 -32.55
N ARG A 9 22.52 -10.28 -32.16
CA ARG A 9 23.35 -9.75 -31.08
C ARG A 9 22.94 -10.40 -29.75
N ARG A 10 23.83 -10.47 -28.76
CA ARG A 10 23.56 -11.06 -27.44
C ARG A 10 22.28 -10.45 -26.80
N ILE A 11 22.06 -9.14 -26.97
CA ILE A 11 20.86 -8.46 -26.45
C ILE A 11 19.58 -8.92 -27.14
N ASP A 12 19.62 -9.22 -28.44
CA ASP A 12 18.47 -9.69 -29.20
C ASP A 12 18.09 -11.11 -28.80
N ILE A 13 19.10 -11.96 -28.53
CA ILE A 13 18.92 -13.31 -27.98
C ILE A 13 18.31 -13.24 -26.58
N ALA A 14 18.81 -12.35 -25.71
CA ALA A 14 18.28 -12.17 -24.35
C ALA A 14 16.83 -11.67 -24.36
N ARG A 15 16.51 -10.73 -25.24
CA ARG A 15 15.12 -10.22 -25.42
C ARG A 15 14.20 -11.31 -25.94
N HIS A 16 14.62 -12.06 -26.94
CA HIS A 16 13.85 -13.18 -27.51
C HIS A 16 13.60 -14.25 -26.44
N TRP A 17 14.64 -14.60 -25.67
CA TRP A 17 14.52 -15.55 -24.57
C TRP A 17 13.53 -15.07 -23.51
N ALA A 18 13.65 -13.82 -23.05
CA ALA A 18 12.76 -13.23 -22.06
C ALA A 18 11.28 -13.17 -22.52
N GLN A 19 11.04 -12.99 -23.82
CA GLN A 19 9.69 -13.02 -24.40
C GLN A 19 9.06 -14.41 -24.41
N HIS A 20 9.87 -15.47 -24.57
CA HIS A 20 9.38 -16.86 -24.69
C HIS A 20 9.52 -17.65 -23.39
N HIS A 21 10.32 -17.14 -22.46
CA HIS A 21 10.55 -17.69 -21.12
C HIS A 21 10.50 -16.56 -20.10
N PRO A 22 9.30 -15.96 -19.87
CA PRO A 22 9.14 -14.93 -18.85
C PRO A 22 9.57 -15.52 -17.50
N TYR A 23 10.32 -14.72 -16.72
CA TYR A 23 10.64 -15.10 -15.35
C TYR A 23 9.34 -15.09 -14.55
N GLU A 24 8.93 -16.24 -14.09
CA GLU A 24 7.87 -16.38 -13.10
C GLU A 24 8.54 -16.40 -11.73
N ALA A 25 8.30 -15.36 -10.93
CA ALA A 25 8.76 -15.37 -9.55
C ALA A 25 8.13 -16.56 -8.81
N PRO A 26 8.87 -17.25 -7.94
CA PRO A 26 8.27 -18.27 -7.08
C PRO A 26 7.08 -17.71 -6.34
N ALA A 27 6.00 -18.47 -6.23
CA ALA A 27 4.83 -18.07 -5.46
C ALA A 27 5.26 -17.87 -4.00
N LEU A 28 4.84 -16.74 -3.40
CA LEU A 28 5.04 -16.51 -1.98
C LEU A 28 4.06 -17.42 -1.21
N ILE A 29 4.57 -18.19 -0.27
CA ILE A 29 3.79 -19.07 0.61
C ILE A 29 4.04 -18.64 2.04
N PRO A 30 3.27 -17.68 2.57
CA PRO A 30 3.47 -17.09 3.89
C PRO A 30 3.63 -18.10 5.03
N SER A 31 2.87 -19.20 4.98
CA SER A 31 2.90 -20.24 6.04
C SER A 31 4.18 -21.09 6.04
N GLU A 32 4.98 -21.06 4.95
CA GLU A 32 6.23 -21.83 4.82
C GLU A 32 7.49 -20.97 5.07
N MET A 33 7.33 -19.65 5.23
CA MET A 33 8.45 -18.73 5.43
C MET A 33 8.99 -18.78 6.86
N ASP A 34 10.28 -18.52 7.01
CA ASP A 34 10.82 -18.16 8.33
C ASP A 34 10.44 -16.71 8.70
N ARG A 35 10.65 -16.35 9.98
CA ARG A 35 10.26 -15.02 10.50
C ARG A 35 10.94 -13.87 9.75
N THR A 36 12.20 -14.02 9.39
CA THR A 36 12.97 -12.96 8.72
C THR A 36 12.46 -12.75 7.31
N GLU A 37 12.23 -13.83 6.58
CA GLU A 37 11.65 -13.84 5.24
C GLU A 37 10.24 -13.24 5.25
N PHE A 38 9.38 -13.69 6.16
CA PHE A 38 8.01 -13.20 6.29
C PHE A 38 7.97 -11.69 6.58
N VAL A 39 8.71 -11.22 7.56
CA VAL A 39 8.75 -9.78 7.90
C VAL A 39 9.42 -8.98 6.77
N GLY A 40 10.39 -9.55 6.06
CA GLY A 40 11.00 -8.94 4.88
C GLY A 40 9.98 -8.66 3.77
N HIS A 41 9.06 -9.60 3.52
CA HIS A 41 8.03 -9.46 2.48
C HIS A 41 6.81 -8.64 2.95
N PHE A 42 6.35 -8.84 4.18
CA PHE A 42 5.05 -8.34 4.64
C PHE A 42 5.13 -7.24 5.71
N GLY A 43 6.33 -6.93 6.22
CA GLY A 43 6.52 -5.90 7.25
C GLY A 43 6.16 -4.48 6.82
N SER A 44 6.14 -4.21 5.51
CA SER A 44 5.76 -2.91 4.94
C SER A 44 4.29 -2.81 4.52
N ILE A 45 3.49 -3.87 4.69
CA ILE A 45 2.06 -3.87 4.33
C ILE A 45 1.31 -2.78 5.09
N PHE A 46 1.60 -2.62 6.39
CA PHE A 46 1.19 -1.46 7.18
C PHE A 46 2.35 -0.46 7.24
N GLU A 47 2.10 0.77 6.81
CA GLU A 47 3.12 1.81 6.64
C GLU A 47 3.98 1.96 7.91
N HIS A 48 5.30 1.81 7.78
CA HIS A 48 6.28 1.92 8.86
C HIS A 48 5.96 1.13 10.15
N SER A 49 5.21 0.03 10.04
CA SER A 49 4.71 -0.71 11.20
C SER A 49 4.97 -2.23 11.10
N PRO A 50 6.25 -2.66 10.97
CA PRO A 50 6.59 -4.08 10.78
C PRO A 50 6.16 -4.97 11.94
N TRP A 51 5.99 -4.40 13.14
CA TRP A 51 5.52 -5.12 14.33
C TRP A 51 4.17 -5.83 14.11
N ILE A 52 3.32 -5.36 13.18
CA ILE A 52 2.04 -6.01 12.85
C ILE A 52 2.31 -7.35 12.16
N ALA A 53 3.24 -7.39 11.20
CA ALA A 53 3.66 -8.63 10.56
C ALA A 53 4.39 -9.55 11.55
N GLU A 54 5.24 -9.03 12.40
CA GLU A 54 5.93 -9.78 13.45
C GLU A 54 4.94 -10.48 14.37
N ARG A 55 3.95 -9.77 14.90
CA ARG A 55 2.91 -10.34 15.76
C ARG A 55 2.02 -11.35 15.04
N ALA A 56 1.73 -11.12 13.75
CA ALA A 56 0.96 -12.07 12.97
C ALA A 56 1.73 -13.38 12.76
N PHE A 57 3.03 -13.31 12.50
CA PHE A 57 3.89 -14.47 12.39
C PHE A 57 3.97 -15.26 13.71
N ASP A 58 4.18 -14.55 14.82
CA ASP A 58 4.27 -15.15 16.16
C ASP A 58 2.94 -15.83 16.61
N GLY A 59 1.83 -15.52 15.92
CA GLY A 59 0.50 -16.11 16.12
C GLY A 59 0.23 -17.40 15.34
N GLU A 60 1.28 -18.02 14.78
CA GLU A 60 1.24 -19.25 13.98
C GLU A 60 0.36 -19.12 12.70
N LEU A 61 1.02 -19.01 11.56
CA LEU A 61 0.38 -18.98 10.26
C LEU A 61 0.16 -20.39 9.72
N GLY A 62 -0.92 -20.59 8.97
CA GLY A 62 -1.21 -21.85 8.31
C GLY A 62 -1.62 -21.65 6.86
N PRO A 63 -1.94 -22.71 6.10
CA PRO A 63 -2.27 -22.65 4.66
C PRO A 63 -3.41 -21.68 4.33
N ALA A 64 -4.32 -21.40 5.26
CA ALA A 64 -5.36 -20.39 5.07
C ALA A 64 -4.81 -18.96 4.91
N ASN A 65 -3.55 -18.72 5.36
CA ASN A 65 -2.89 -17.43 5.27
C ASN A 65 -2.05 -17.27 4.00
N ASP A 66 -2.02 -18.27 3.10
CA ASP A 66 -1.26 -18.21 1.85
C ASP A 66 -1.99 -17.44 0.75
N THR A 67 -3.13 -16.84 1.08
CA THR A 67 -3.93 -15.98 0.21
C THR A 67 -3.93 -14.54 0.70
N ALA A 68 -4.18 -13.58 -0.20
CA ALA A 68 -4.28 -12.17 0.16
C ALA A 68 -5.33 -11.92 1.26
N THR A 69 -6.50 -12.53 1.14
CA THR A 69 -7.58 -12.39 2.13
C THR A 69 -7.22 -13.07 3.46
N GLY A 70 -6.63 -14.26 3.44
CA GLY A 70 -6.24 -14.98 4.64
C GLY A 70 -5.13 -14.29 5.43
N LEU A 71 -4.07 -13.83 4.74
CA LEU A 71 -3.00 -13.08 5.38
C LEU A 71 -3.50 -11.71 5.88
N HIS A 72 -4.35 -11.03 5.09
CA HIS A 72 -4.98 -9.80 5.54
C HIS A 72 -5.76 -9.98 6.85
N PHE A 73 -6.48 -11.10 7.00
CA PHE A 73 -7.19 -11.38 8.25
C PHE A 73 -6.24 -11.49 9.45
N ALA A 74 -5.10 -12.20 9.30
CA ALA A 74 -4.10 -12.33 10.36
C ALA A 74 -3.50 -10.97 10.74
N LEU A 75 -3.03 -10.20 9.76
CA LEU A 75 -2.43 -8.88 9.98
C LEU A 75 -3.44 -7.88 10.60
N ARG A 76 -4.65 -7.81 10.04
CA ARG A 76 -5.73 -6.96 10.54
C ARG A 76 -6.10 -7.27 11.99
N THR A 77 -6.07 -8.55 12.38
CA THR A 77 -6.34 -8.98 13.75
C THR A 77 -5.33 -8.36 14.71
N GLN A 78 -4.05 -8.35 14.38
CA GLN A 78 -3.01 -7.71 15.19
C GLN A 78 -3.17 -6.18 15.26
N PHE A 79 -3.48 -5.54 14.14
CA PHE A 79 -3.75 -4.11 14.10
C PHE A 79 -4.97 -3.71 14.96
N ARG A 80 -6.04 -4.50 14.95
CA ARG A 80 -7.24 -4.26 15.76
C ARG A 80 -7.02 -4.52 17.24
N ALA A 81 -6.19 -5.51 17.59
CA ALA A 81 -5.82 -5.82 18.96
C ALA A 81 -4.80 -4.85 19.57
N ALA A 82 -4.20 -3.98 18.75
CA ALA A 82 -3.24 -2.98 19.20
C ALA A 82 -3.85 -1.96 20.17
N THR A 83 -3.01 -1.35 21.01
CA THR A 83 -3.41 -0.22 21.85
C THR A 83 -3.80 1.00 21.04
N ASP A 84 -4.47 1.96 21.66
CA ASP A 84 -4.85 3.22 20.97
C ASP A 84 -3.59 3.99 20.51
N ASP A 85 -2.52 4.00 21.31
CA ASP A 85 -1.25 4.66 20.97
C ASP A 85 -0.57 3.98 19.77
N GLU A 86 -0.54 2.66 19.74
CA GLU A 86 0.01 1.90 18.61
C GLU A 86 -0.78 2.17 17.32
N ARG A 87 -2.12 2.14 17.38
CA ARG A 87 -2.97 2.48 16.24
C ARG A 87 -2.76 3.92 15.77
N MET A 88 -2.67 4.86 16.70
CA MET A 88 -2.36 6.26 16.36
C MET A 88 -0.98 6.39 15.73
N GLY A 89 0.02 5.61 16.17
CA GLY A 89 1.33 5.53 15.53
C GLY A 89 1.24 5.10 14.07
N VAL A 90 0.45 4.06 13.76
CA VAL A 90 0.21 3.60 12.37
C VAL A 90 -0.50 4.68 11.55
N ILE A 91 -1.52 5.35 12.10
CA ILE A 91 -2.23 6.44 11.44
C ILE A 91 -1.26 7.59 11.11
N ALA A 92 -0.45 8.02 12.09
CA ALA A 92 0.50 9.12 11.94
C ALA A 92 1.67 8.82 11.00
N ALA A 93 1.98 7.53 10.79
CA ALA A 93 3.03 7.09 9.87
C ALA A 93 2.66 7.25 8.39
N HIS A 94 1.37 7.39 8.07
CA HIS A 94 0.91 7.56 6.68
C HIS A 94 1.27 8.96 6.16
N PRO A 95 1.76 9.07 4.91
CA PRO A 95 2.05 10.36 4.30
C PRO A 95 0.79 11.11 3.89
N ASP A 96 0.85 12.44 3.88
CA ASP A 96 -0.17 13.29 3.28
C ASP A 96 -0.33 12.98 1.79
N LEU A 97 -1.56 12.98 1.28
CA LEU A 97 -1.85 12.85 -0.15
C LEU A 97 -1.42 14.12 -0.88
N ALA A 98 -0.67 13.95 -1.98
CA ALA A 98 -0.10 15.06 -2.77
C ALA A 98 0.66 16.10 -1.92
N GLY A 99 1.08 15.71 -0.71
CA GLY A 99 1.74 16.59 0.24
C GLY A 99 3.23 16.79 -0.04
N LYS A 100 3.90 17.48 0.89
CA LYS A 100 5.33 17.82 0.76
C LYS A 100 6.25 16.61 0.60
N LEU A 101 5.93 15.46 1.21
CA LEU A 101 6.73 14.23 1.06
C LEU A 101 6.64 13.66 -0.36
N ALA A 102 5.45 13.73 -0.99
CA ALA A 102 5.26 13.33 -2.38
C ALA A 102 6.06 14.25 -3.32
N GLN A 103 5.99 15.58 -3.10
CA GLN A 103 6.76 16.55 -3.87
C GLN A 103 8.28 16.36 -3.71
N ALA A 104 8.73 16.00 -2.51
CA ALA A 104 10.15 15.74 -2.22
C ALA A 104 10.62 14.34 -2.66
N LYS A 105 9.76 13.52 -3.27
CA LYS A 105 10.03 12.11 -3.64
C LYS A 105 10.53 11.26 -2.45
N ARG A 106 9.93 11.45 -1.29
CA ARG A 106 10.29 10.79 -0.02
C ARG A 106 9.22 9.82 0.47
N LEU A 107 8.33 9.38 -0.43
CA LEU A 107 7.35 8.34 -0.17
C LEU A 107 8.03 6.96 -0.22
N THR A 108 7.41 5.97 0.45
CA THR A 108 7.72 4.56 0.15
C THR A 108 7.31 4.25 -1.29
N ASP A 109 7.95 3.25 -1.91
CA ASP A 109 7.63 2.84 -3.30
C ASP A 109 6.15 2.47 -3.44
N ALA A 110 5.58 1.79 -2.43
CA ALA A 110 4.16 1.44 -2.41
C ALA A 110 3.27 2.70 -2.39
N SER A 111 3.54 3.65 -1.47
CA SER A 111 2.77 4.90 -1.36
C SER A 111 2.92 5.78 -2.61
N ALA A 112 4.09 5.82 -3.23
CA ALA A 112 4.32 6.54 -4.47
C ALA A 112 3.50 5.95 -5.63
N ALA A 113 3.54 4.62 -5.80
CA ALA A 113 2.76 3.91 -6.82
C ALA A 113 1.24 4.07 -6.61
N GLU A 114 0.79 4.02 -5.36
CA GLU A 114 -0.62 4.24 -4.99
C GLU A 114 -1.06 5.65 -5.37
N GLN A 115 -0.31 6.69 -5.02
CA GLN A 115 -0.67 8.08 -5.36
C GLN A 115 -0.64 8.32 -6.88
N ALA A 116 0.33 7.77 -7.60
CA ALA A 116 0.40 7.85 -9.05
C ALA A 116 -0.82 7.18 -9.73
N SER A 117 -1.34 6.08 -9.18
CA SER A 117 -2.51 5.37 -9.74
C SER A 117 -3.78 6.24 -9.80
N ALA A 118 -3.90 7.27 -8.96
CA ALA A 118 -5.01 8.22 -8.98
C ALA A 118 -4.64 9.57 -9.64
N GLY A 119 -3.45 9.67 -10.27
CA GLY A 119 -2.98 10.88 -10.93
C GLY A 119 -2.58 12.00 -9.97
N LEU A 120 -2.23 11.67 -8.72
CA LEU A 120 -1.79 12.66 -7.73
C LEU A 120 -0.36 13.15 -7.97
N ASP A 121 0.41 12.48 -8.80
CA ASP A 121 1.73 12.88 -9.28
C ASP A 121 1.68 13.91 -10.42
N ALA A 122 0.53 14.06 -11.07
CA ALA A 122 0.30 14.92 -12.24
C ALA A 122 -0.80 15.99 -12.00
N LEU A 123 -0.85 16.53 -10.77
CA LEU A 123 -1.80 17.60 -10.42
C LEU A 123 -1.41 18.93 -11.06
N THR A 124 -2.42 19.70 -11.52
CA THR A 124 -2.26 21.12 -11.83
C THR A 124 -1.98 21.92 -10.55
N ASP A 125 -1.45 23.14 -10.68
CA ASP A 125 -1.18 24.01 -9.53
C ASP A 125 -2.46 24.32 -8.73
N HIS A 126 -3.58 24.48 -9.41
CA HIS A 126 -4.88 24.69 -8.77
C HIS A 126 -5.33 23.46 -7.96
N GLU A 127 -5.25 22.26 -8.53
CA GLU A 127 -5.58 21.01 -7.85
C GLU A 127 -4.66 20.81 -6.63
N ARG A 128 -3.37 21.06 -6.81
CA ARG A 128 -2.37 20.96 -5.74
C ARG A 128 -2.71 21.89 -4.56
N GLY A 129 -3.02 23.15 -4.85
CA GLY A 129 -3.45 24.13 -3.83
C GLY A 129 -4.68 23.66 -3.05
N ARG A 130 -5.64 23.00 -3.71
CA ARG A 130 -6.82 22.43 -3.06
C ARG A 130 -6.47 21.27 -2.12
N PHE A 131 -5.57 20.36 -2.54
CA PHE A 131 -5.08 19.29 -1.68
C PHE A 131 -4.32 19.83 -0.47
N GLU A 132 -3.46 20.84 -0.65
CA GLU A 132 -2.69 21.47 0.43
C GLU A 132 -3.62 22.14 1.46
N GLU A 133 -4.62 22.90 1.01
CA GLU A 133 -5.63 23.53 1.86
C GLU A 133 -6.41 22.50 2.71
N LEU A 134 -6.89 21.43 2.05
CA LEU A 134 -7.67 20.39 2.72
C LEU A 134 -6.83 19.56 3.68
N ASN A 135 -5.59 19.21 3.32
CA ASN A 135 -4.65 18.54 4.21
C ASN A 135 -4.37 19.39 5.47
N ALA A 136 -4.14 20.70 5.29
CA ALA A 136 -3.90 21.60 6.40
C ALA A 136 -5.13 21.71 7.34
N ALA A 137 -6.32 21.84 6.76
CA ALA A 137 -7.57 21.88 7.53
C ALA A 137 -7.82 20.56 8.28
N TYR A 138 -7.55 19.42 7.60
CA TYR A 138 -7.75 18.10 8.19
C TYR A 138 -6.75 17.85 9.33
N MET A 139 -5.48 18.16 9.14
CA MET A 139 -4.46 18.05 10.17
C MET A 139 -4.75 18.95 11.36
N ALA A 140 -5.19 20.19 11.12
CA ALA A 140 -5.58 21.13 12.19
C ALA A 140 -6.77 20.62 13.02
N LYS A 141 -7.73 19.95 12.38
CA LYS A 141 -8.93 19.43 13.06
C LYS A 141 -8.66 18.13 13.82
N PHE A 142 -7.96 17.17 13.20
CA PHE A 142 -7.86 15.82 13.72
C PHE A 142 -6.50 15.47 14.32
N GLY A 143 -5.43 16.18 13.94
CA GLY A 143 -4.08 15.94 14.43
C GLY A 143 -3.36 14.76 13.78
N PHE A 144 -3.87 14.25 12.64
CA PHE A 144 -3.27 13.18 11.86
C PHE A 144 -3.61 13.34 10.38
N PRO A 145 -2.85 12.71 9.44
CA PRO A 145 -3.05 12.86 8.01
C PRO A 145 -4.37 12.24 7.54
N PHE A 146 -4.93 12.76 6.45
CA PHE A 146 -6.07 12.16 5.77
C PHE A 146 -5.64 10.86 5.09
N ILE A 147 -6.34 9.76 5.41
CA ILE A 147 -6.06 8.44 4.88
C ILE A 147 -7.24 7.92 4.08
N ILE A 148 -6.98 7.47 2.86
CA ILE A 148 -7.94 6.83 1.96
C ILE A 148 -7.24 5.80 1.07
N ALA A 149 -7.92 4.72 0.73
CA ALA A 149 -7.41 3.74 -0.24
C ALA A 149 -7.41 4.34 -1.65
N VAL A 150 -6.28 4.93 -2.04
CA VAL A 150 -6.14 5.70 -3.28
C VAL A 150 -6.45 4.86 -4.52
N ARG A 151 -6.09 3.57 -4.53
CA ARG A 151 -6.38 2.65 -5.65
C ARG A 151 -7.87 2.45 -5.93
N ASP A 152 -8.74 2.73 -4.96
CA ASP A 152 -10.20 2.64 -5.12
C ASP A 152 -10.82 3.99 -5.54
N ASN A 153 -10.01 5.05 -5.69
CA ASN A 153 -10.48 6.41 -5.84
C ASN A 153 -9.79 7.15 -6.99
N SER A 154 -10.44 8.18 -7.49
CA SER A 154 -9.86 9.21 -8.36
C SER A 154 -9.52 10.44 -7.54
N LYS A 155 -8.69 11.35 -8.09
CA LYS A 155 -8.42 12.65 -7.45
C LYS A 155 -9.69 13.42 -7.08
N GLN A 156 -10.74 13.34 -7.89
CA GLN A 156 -12.02 14.00 -7.63
C GLN A 156 -12.74 13.41 -6.43
N THR A 157 -12.89 12.07 -6.39
CA THR A 157 -13.55 11.39 -5.26
C THR A 157 -12.76 11.53 -3.95
N ILE A 158 -11.43 11.65 -4.03
CA ILE A 158 -10.58 11.94 -2.86
C ILE A 158 -10.90 13.32 -2.30
N LEU A 159 -10.95 14.37 -3.14
CA LEU A 159 -11.30 15.74 -2.70
C LEU A 159 -12.71 15.78 -2.07
N GLU A 160 -13.69 15.12 -2.68
CA GLU A 160 -15.05 15.01 -2.14
C GLU A 160 -15.06 14.29 -0.78
N ALA A 161 -14.30 13.21 -0.65
CA ALA A 161 -14.16 12.49 0.62
C ALA A 161 -13.51 13.36 1.70
N MET A 162 -12.46 14.14 1.37
CA MET A 162 -11.83 15.07 2.31
C MET A 162 -12.83 16.11 2.83
N HIS A 163 -13.61 16.73 1.94
CA HIS A 163 -14.65 17.67 2.32
C HIS A 163 -15.69 17.04 3.24
N THR A 164 -16.20 15.87 2.87
CA THR A 164 -17.23 15.19 3.66
C THR A 164 -16.71 14.81 5.03
N ARG A 165 -15.50 14.23 5.10
CA ARG A 165 -14.92 13.72 6.34
C ARG A 165 -14.43 14.82 7.28
N LEU A 166 -14.18 16.03 6.78
CA LEU A 166 -13.99 17.20 7.63
C LEU A 166 -15.23 17.52 8.49
N GLY A 167 -16.41 17.01 8.14
CA GLY A 167 -17.61 17.09 8.96
C GLY A 167 -17.67 16.11 10.15
N ASN A 168 -16.85 15.06 10.16
CA ASN A 168 -16.86 14.03 11.18
C ASN A 168 -16.40 14.54 12.56
N ASP A 169 -16.81 13.85 13.63
CA ASP A 169 -16.15 13.93 14.93
C ASP A 169 -14.83 13.11 14.92
N ARG A 170 -13.93 13.41 15.88
CA ARG A 170 -12.61 12.79 15.92
C ARG A 170 -12.66 11.26 16.10
N ALA A 171 -13.58 10.75 16.90
CA ALA A 171 -13.68 9.30 17.15
C ALA A 171 -14.18 8.55 15.91
N SER A 172 -15.17 9.10 15.21
CA SER A 172 -15.65 8.58 13.92
C SER A 172 -14.55 8.60 12.87
N GLU A 173 -13.75 9.68 12.86
CA GLU A 173 -12.68 9.82 11.86
C GLU A 173 -11.52 8.86 12.10
N ILE A 174 -11.13 8.59 13.35
CA ILE A 174 -10.15 7.55 13.69
C ILE A 174 -10.63 6.18 13.20
N ARG A 175 -11.91 5.83 13.43
CA ARG A 175 -12.46 4.55 12.95
C ARG A 175 -12.43 4.46 11.43
N THR A 176 -12.76 5.55 10.75
CA THR A 176 -12.70 5.63 9.28
C THR A 176 -11.27 5.46 8.78
N ALA A 177 -10.31 6.17 9.38
CA ALA A 177 -8.90 6.06 9.03
C ALA A 177 -8.39 4.62 9.20
N CYS A 178 -8.69 3.95 10.33
CA CYS A 178 -8.33 2.54 10.54
C CYS A 178 -8.92 1.63 9.45
N GLY A 179 -10.19 1.81 9.09
CA GLY A 179 -10.82 1.05 8.01
C GLY A 179 -10.15 1.26 6.65
N GLN A 180 -9.71 2.49 6.36
CA GLN A 180 -8.96 2.79 5.14
C GLN A 180 -7.56 2.16 5.15
N ILE A 181 -6.87 2.15 6.28
CA ILE A 181 -5.59 1.46 6.44
C ILE A 181 -5.74 -0.04 6.18
N GLU A 182 -6.76 -0.68 6.76
CA GLU A 182 -7.05 -2.09 6.51
C GLU A 182 -7.33 -2.35 5.03
N ARG A 183 -8.04 -1.44 4.35
CA ARG A 183 -8.30 -1.55 2.90
C ARG A 183 -7.02 -1.42 2.08
N ILE A 184 -6.15 -0.48 2.41
CA ILE A 184 -4.83 -0.32 1.77
C ILE A 184 -4.01 -1.59 1.94
N ALA A 185 -3.95 -2.14 3.14
CA ALA A 185 -3.24 -3.39 3.43
C ALA A 185 -3.74 -4.56 2.56
N LEU A 186 -5.07 -4.72 2.42
CA LEU A 186 -5.64 -5.74 1.54
C LEU A 186 -5.24 -5.55 0.08
N LEU A 187 -5.29 -4.31 -0.43
CA LEU A 187 -4.92 -4.01 -1.81
C LEU A 187 -3.42 -4.27 -2.08
N ARG A 188 -2.56 -4.01 -1.10
CA ARG A 188 -1.13 -4.34 -1.17
C ARG A 188 -0.90 -5.85 -1.20
N LEU A 189 -1.60 -6.60 -0.36
CA LEU A 189 -1.52 -8.07 -0.34
C LEU A 189 -2.02 -8.70 -1.65
N ARG A 190 -3.09 -8.18 -2.23
CA ARG A 190 -3.60 -8.61 -3.55
C ARG A 190 -2.62 -8.44 -4.70
N ALA A 191 -1.66 -7.55 -4.56
CA ALA A 191 -0.59 -7.39 -5.53
C ALA A 191 0.55 -8.42 -5.34
N LEU A 192 0.60 -9.13 -4.22
CA LEU A 192 1.66 -10.06 -3.86
C LEU A 192 1.21 -11.52 -3.81
N LEU A 193 -0.03 -11.77 -3.44
CA LEU A 193 -0.57 -13.08 -3.16
C LEU A 193 -1.81 -13.37 -4.01
N PRO A 194 -2.09 -14.66 -4.32
CA PRO A 194 -3.33 -15.02 -4.99
C PRO A 194 -4.54 -14.70 -4.11
N GLU A 195 -5.67 -14.43 -4.75
CA GLU A 195 -6.98 -14.63 -4.14
C GLU A 195 -7.34 -16.12 -4.21
N LEU A 196 -8.30 -16.58 -3.42
CA LEU A 196 -8.78 -17.98 -3.49
C LEU A 196 -9.32 -18.32 -4.86
#